data_adadd373a5e931c0b2377beb0485351e
#
_entry.id   adadd373a5e931c0b2377beb0485351e
#
_cell.length_a   1.000
_cell.length_b   1.000
_cell.length_c   1.000
_cell.angle_alpha   90.00
_cell.angle_beta   90.00
_cell.angle_gamma   90.00
#
_symmetry.space_group_name_H-M   'P 1'
#
loop_
_entity.id
_entity.type
_entity.pdbx_description
1 polymer ?
#
loop_
_entity_poly.entity_id
_entity_poly.type
_entity_poly.pdbx_seq_one_letter_code
_entity_poly.pdbx_strand_id
1 'polypeptide(L)'
;MLKRNKRFLLMLLALALLFGCVGCSDGVSATYEKISGAEAKALMDSESGYIIIDARTQSEYDEGHILGAILIPEYEISARAEKELPDKDQLILVYCRSGRRSKIAAEELVKLGYTNVKDFGGIIDWEYEIVK
;
A
#
# COMPACT_ATOMS: atom_id res chain seq x y z
N MET A 1 -26.73 -45.75 44.95
CA MET A 1 -25.30 -45.36 44.97
C MET A 1 -24.77 -45.31 43.55
N LEU A 2 -24.58 -44.11 43.02
CA LEU A 2 -24.06 -43.91 41.68
C LEU A 2 -22.55 -43.96 41.72
N LYS A 3 -21.97 -45.05 41.23
CA LYS A 3 -20.51 -45.13 41.03
C LYS A 3 -20.17 -44.21 39.83
N ARG A 4 -19.75 -43.01 40.13
CA ARG A 4 -19.17 -42.10 39.11
C ARG A 4 -17.87 -42.68 38.57
N ASN A 5 -17.90 -43.10 37.32
CA ASN A 5 -16.75 -43.63 36.61
C ASN A 5 -15.67 -42.52 36.48
N LYS A 6 -14.64 -42.61 37.29
CA LYS A 6 -13.48 -41.72 37.21
C LYS A 6 -12.78 -41.74 35.83
N ARG A 7 -13.08 -42.73 35.01
CA ARG A 7 -12.58 -42.85 33.64
C ARG A 7 -13.23 -41.87 32.66
N PHE A 8 -14.45 -41.43 32.96
CA PHE A 8 -15.16 -40.45 32.10
C PHE A 8 -14.69 -39.01 32.33
N LEU A 9 -14.21 -38.70 33.54
CA LEU A 9 -13.70 -37.38 33.89
C LEU A 9 -12.29 -37.16 33.31
N LEU A 10 -11.51 -38.22 33.14
CA LEU A 10 -10.16 -38.15 32.52
C LEU A 10 -10.21 -37.99 31.02
N MET A 11 -11.27 -38.45 30.36
CA MET A 11 -11.45 -38.25 28.90
C MET A 11 -11.87 -36.83 28.52
N LEU A 12 -12.57 -36.13 29.40
CA LEU A 12 -12.96 -34.72 29.17
C LEU A 12 -11.82 -33.74 29.41
N LEU A 13 -10.82 -34.14 30.21
CA LEU A 13 -9.63 -33.28 30.42
C LEU A 13 -8.59 -33.40 29.32
N ALA A 14 -8.61 -34.51 28.55
CA ALA A 14 -7.68 -34.73 27.45
C ALA A 14 -8.07 -34.02 26.14
N LEU A 15 -9.34 -33.57 26.02
CA LEU A 15 -9.84 -32.90 24.83
C LEU A 15 -9.68 -31.37 24.87
N ALA A 16 -9.27 -30.83 26.02
CA ALA A 16 -9.07 -29.38 26.21
C ALA A 16 -7.63 -28.90 25.86
N LEU A 17 -6.72 -29.80 25.51
CA LEU A 17 -5.32 -29.48 25.23
C LEU A 17 -4.93 -29.51 23.74
N LEU A 18 -5.91 -29.65 22.84
CA LEU A 18 -5.64 -29.63 21.38
C LEU A 18 -6.12 -28.36 20.69
N PHE A 19 -6.54 -27.32 21.43
CA PHE A 19 -6.67 -25.97 20.90
C PHE A 19 -5.38 -25.17 21.18
N GLY A 20 -4.25 -25.76 20.80
CA GLY A 20 -2.98 -25.10 20.73
C GLY A 20 -3.04 -24.06 19.60
N CYS A 21 -2.79 -22.83 19.94
CA CYS A 21 -2.56 -21.68 19.11
C CYS A 21 -2.00 -22.04 17.72
N VAL A 22 -2.85 -22.08 16.73
CA VAL A 22 -2.42 -21.72 15.37
C VAL A 22 -2.40 -20.20 15.35
N GLY A 23 -1.36 -19.64 15.92
CA GLY A 23 -0.91 -18.31 15.60
C GLY A 23 -0.31 -18.35 14.20
N CYS A 24 -1.13 -18.44 13.17
CA CYS A 24 -0.75 -17.97 11.85
C CYS A 24 -0.67 -16.45 11.94
N SER A 25 0.49 -15.96 12.35
CA SER A 25 0.94 -14.67 11.85
C SER A 25 1.28 -14.91 10.38
N ASP A 26 0.25 -14.96 9.53
CA ASP A 26 0.44 -14.63 8.14
C ASP A 26 0.95 -13.19 8.17
N GLY A 27 2.26 -13.06 8.12
CA GLY A 27 2.91 -11.81 7.79
C GLY A 27 2.42 -11.46 6.39
N VAL A 28 1.30 -10.74 6.32
CA VAL A 28 0.90 -10.07 5.08
C VAL A 28 2.03 -9.11 4.82
N SER A 29 2.97 -9.54 3.97
CA SER A 29 3.96 -8.64 3.42
C SER A 29 3.16 -7.59 2.69
N ALA A 30 3.14 -6.38 3.21
CA ALA A 30 2.51 -5.26 2.55
C ALA A 30 3.14 -5.16 1.16
N THR A 31 2.29 -5.12 0.14
CA THR A 31 2.71 -5.01 -1.26
C THR A 31 1.99 -3.81 -1.88
N TYR A 32 2.62 -3.18 -2.86
CA TYR A 32 1.91 -2.24 -3.70
C TYR A 32 1.23 -2.96 -4.86
N GLU A 33 0.22 -2.35 -5.44
CA GLU A 33 -0.47 -2.82 -6.61
C GLU A 33 -0.01 -2.05 -7.85
N LYS A 34 0.26 -2.77 -8.94
CA LYS A 34 0.52 -2.13 -10.22
C LYS A 34 -0.79 -2.03 -11.01
N ILE A 35 -1.13 -0.82 -11.43
CA ILE A 35 -2.34 -0.51 -12.21
C ILE A 35 -1.97 0.27 -13.48
N SER A 36 -2.91 0.38 -14.40
CA SER A 36 -2.78 1.22 -15.60
C SER A 36 -3.08 2.69 -15.30
N GLY A 37 -2.67 3.58 -16.19
CA GLY A 37 -3.06 5.00 -16.12
C GLY A 37 -4.58 5.20 -16.17
N ALA A 38 -5.29 4.38 -16.95
CA ALA A 38 -6.76 4.43 -17.04
C ALA A 38 -7.43 4.00 -15.72
N GLU A 39 -6.92 2.96 -15.05
CA GLU A 39 -7.40 2.56 -13.73
C GLU A 39 -7.11 3.62 -12.67
N ALA A 40 -5.91 4.24 -12.71
CA ALA A 40 -5.59 5.36 -11.83
C ALA A 40 -6.54 6.54 -12.05
N LYS A 41 -6.82 6.90 -13.31
CA LYS A 41 -7.80 7.97 -13.64
C LYS A 41 -9.19 7.65 -13.11
N ALA A 42 -9.65 6.41 -13.25
CA ALA A 42 -10.93 5.98 -12.73
C ALA A 42 -11.00 6.11 -11.20
N LEU A 43 -9.93 5.77 -10.49
CA LEU A 43 -9.83 5.98 -9.03
C LEU A 43 -9.87 7.46 -8.66
N MET A 44 -9.14 8.32 -9.39
CA MET A 44 -9.16 9.77 -9.17
C MET A 44 -10.56 10.37 -9.37
N ASP A 45 -11.35 9.81 -10.28
CA ASP A 45 -12.71 10.29 -10.57
C ASP A 45 -13.75 9.77 -9.56
N SER A 46 -13.55 8.61 -8.96
CA SER A 46 -14.51 7.94 -8.07
C SER A 46 -14.19 8.08 -6.58
N GLU A 47 -12.93 8.27 -6.21
CA GLU A 47 -12.47 8.32 -4.83
C GLU A 47 -12.19 9.76 -4.37
N SER A 48 -12.20 9.96 -3.06
CA SER A 48 -11.77 11.19 -2.41
C SER A 48 -10.65 10.91 -1.41
N GLY A 49 -9.87 11.93 -1.06
CA GLY A 49 -8.81 11.79 -0.05
C GLY A 49 -7.59 11.00 -0.53
N TYR A 50 -7.46 10.74 -1.82
CA TYR A 50 -6.25 10.15 -2.38
C TYR A 50 -5.12 11.18 -2.52
N ILE A 51 -3.90 10.69 -2.59
CA ILE A 51 -2.69 11.46 -2.91
C ILE A 51 -2.11 10.95 -4.23
N ILE A 52 -1.67 11.86 -5.08
CA ILE A 52 -0.88 11.54 -6.27
C ILE A 52 0.56 11.99 -6.02
N ILE A 53 1.51 11.06 -6.14
CA ILE A 53 2.94 11.34 -6.01
C ILE A 53 3.59 11.31 -7.38
N ASP A 54 4.23 12.42 -7.75
CA ASP A 54 5.19 12.47 -8.84
C ASP A 54 6.57 12.14 -8.27
N ALA A 55 7.12 10.99 -8.64
CA ALA A 55 8.40 10.50 -8.15
C ALA A 55 9.61 10.95 -9.01
N ARG A 56 9.39 11.91 -9.91
CA ARG A 56 10.41 12.46 -10.80
C ARG A 56 11.25 13.56 -10.13
N THR A 57 12.02 14.27 -10.90
CA THR A 57 12.80 15.45 -10.45
C THR A 57 11.96 16.72 -10.48
N GLN A 58 12.44 17.77 -9.78
CA GLN A 58 11.82 19.09 -9.81
C GLN A 58 11.73 19.65 -11.24
N SER A 59 12.78 19.51 -12.03
CA SER A 59 12.80 19.98 -13.42
C SER A 59 11.73 19.30 -14.28
N GLU A 60 11.55 17.99 -14.16
CA GLU A 60 10.53 17.25 -14.89
C GLU A 60 9.12 17.67 -14.44
N TYR A 61 8.92 17.87 -13.14
CA TYR A 61 7.65 18.33 -12.57
C TYR A 61 7.27 19.71 -13.12
N ASP A 62 8.22 20.64 -13.17
CA ASP A 62 8.02 22.01 -13.67
C ASP A 62 7.69 22.04 -15.17
N GLU A 63 8.21 21.10 -15.94
CA GLU A 63 7.90 20.96 -17.37
C GLU A 63 6.46 20.50 -17.64
N GLY A 64 5.86 19.80 -16.68
CA GLY A 64 4.49 19.33 -16.74
C GLY A 64 4.26 18.14 -15.83
N HIS A 65 3.14 18.13 -15.11
CA HIS A 65 2.77 17.08 -14.17
C HIS A 65 1.26 16.83 -14.17
N ILE A 66 0.84 15.71 -13.59
CA ILE A 66 -0.58 15.39 -13.46
C ILE A 66 -1.22 16.35 -12.44
N LEU A 67 -2.37 16.88 -12.78
CA LEU A 67 -3.11 17.82 -11.92
C LEU A 67 -3.30 17.26 -10.51
N GLY A 68 -2.90 18.04 -9.51
CA GLY A 68 -3.00 17.66 -8.10
C GLY A 68 -1.87 16.77 -7.59
N ALA A 69 -0.91 16.38 -8.43
CA ALA A 69 0.26 15.63 -7.98
C ALA A 69 1.17 16.48 -7.11
N ILE A 70 1.68 15.88 -6.02
CA ILE A 70 2.75 16.42 -5.21
C ILE A 70 4.08 15.81 -5.62
N LEU A 71 5.13 16.60 -5.62
CA LEU A 71 6.47 16.14 -5.97
C LEU A 71 7.16 15.57 -4.73
N ILE A 72 7.45 14.27 -4.78
CA ILE A 72 8.38 13.61 -3.86
C ILE A 72 9.27 12.72 -4.72
N PRO A 73 10.46 13.19 -5.11
CA PRO A 73 11.40 12.38 -5.89
C PRO A 73 11.66 11.03 -5.24
N GLU A 74 11.85 9.99 -6.05
CA GLU A 74 11.94 8.60 -5.53
C GLU A 74 13.02 8.43 -4.47
N TYR A 75 14.13 9.15 -4.58
CA TYR A 75 15.24 9.14 -3.61
C TYR A 75 14.96 9.94 -2.32
N GLU A 76 13.85 10.68 -2.25
CA GLU A 76 13.43 11.44 -1.06
C GLU A 76 12.26 10.80 -0.31
N ILE A 77 11.66 9.74 -0.81
CA ILE A 77 10.48 9.09 -0.22
C ILE A 77 10.75 8.71 1.25
N SER A 78 11.86 8.03 1.52
CA SER A 78 12.18 7.58 2.88
C SER A 78 12.37 8.72 3.90
N ALA A 79 12.82 9.89 3.44
CA ALA A 79 13.04 11.05 4.30
C ALA A 79 11.80 11.93 4.49
N ARG A 80 10.90 11.95 3.51
CA ARG A 80 9.81 12.93 3.44
C ARG A 80 8.41 12.36 3.68
N ALA A 81 8.17 11.11 3.26
CA ALA A 81 6.82 10.56 3.19
C ALA A 81 6.10 10.62 4.55
N GLU A 82 6.71 10.17 5.63
CA GLU A 82 6.04 10.12 6.94
C GLU A 82 5.65 11.49 7.50
N LYS A 83 6.37 12.55 7.12
CA LYS A 83 6.05 13.93 7.53
C LYS A 83 4.93 14.52 6.68
N GLU A 84 4.93 14.23 5.39
CA GLU A 84 4.01 14.85 4.43
C GLU A 84 2.72 14.04 4.25
N LEU A 85 2.77 12.74 4.53
CA LEU A 85 1.67 11.77 4.37
C LEU A 85 1.44 11.01 5.68
N PRO A 86 0.83 11.64 6.69
CA PRO A 86 0.69 11.02 8.02
C PRO A 86 -0.30 9.85 8.05
N ASP A 87 -1.26 9.77 7.13
CA ASP A 87 -2.22 8.68 7.04
C ASP A 87 -1.62 7.52 6.24
N LYS A 88 -1.24 6.45 6.93
CA LYS A 88 -0.64 5.26 6.33
C LYS A 88 -1.63 4.42 5.50
N ASP A 89 -2.92 4.62 5.66
CA ASP A 89 -3.96 3.82 5.03
C ASP A 89 -4.66 4.54 3.87
N GLN A 90 -4.31 5.81 3.63
CA GLN A 90 -4.88 6.55 2.51
C GLN A 90 -4.41 5.98 1.16
N LEU A 91 -5.25 6.13 0.14
CA LEU A 91 -4.89 5.74 -1.23
C LEU A 91 -3.78 6.65 -1.75
N ILE A 92 -2.66 6.06 -2.12
CA ILE A 92 -1.52 6.73 -2.75
C ILE A 92 -1.34 6.19 -4.16
N LEU A 93 -1.38 7.09 -5.13
CA LEU A 93 -1.16 6.83 -6.55
C LEU A 93 0.20 7.40 -6.92
N VAL A 94 1.12 6.54 -7.38
CA VAL A 94 2.51 6.94 -7.68
C VAL A 94 2.80 6.80 -9.16
N TYR A 95 3.45 7.79 -9.73
CA TYR A 95 3.96 7.71 -11.10
C TYR A 95 5.35 8.33 -11.22
N CYS A 96 6.02 8.05 -12.32
CA CYS A 96 7.23 8.73 -12.73
C CYS A 96 7.20 9.01 -14.24
N ARG A 97 8.33 8.96 -14.92
CA ARG A 97 8.36 9.14 -16.38
C ARG A 97 7.93 7.88 -17.12
N SER A 98 8.55 6.72 -16.82
CA SER A 98 8.40 5.46 -17.54
C SER A 98 8.11 4.24 -16.65
N GLY A 99 7.99 4.40 -15.33
CA GLY A 99 7.62 3.34 -14.40
C GLY A 99 8.75 2.79 -13.53
N ARG A 100 10.02 3.07 -13.80
CA ARG A 100 11.15 2.55 -13.01
C ARG A 100 11.23 3.21 -11.62
N ARG A 101 11.21 4.52 -11.57
CA ARG A 101 11.30 5.30 -10.30
C ARG A 101 10.04 5.17 -9.46
N SER A 102 8.86 5.09 -10.07
CA SER A 102 7.60 4.90 -9.36
C SER A 102 7.53 3.53 -8.67
N LYS A 103 8.09 2.49 -9.29
CA LYS A 103 8.26 1.20 -8.66
C LYS A 103 9.10 1.30 -7.39
N ILE A 104 10.27 1.93 -7.45
CA ILE A 104 11.17 2.14 -6.31
C ILE A 104 10.44 2.93 -5.21
N ALA A 105 9.75 4.02 -5.58
CA ALA A 105 8.99 4.84 -4.65
C ALA A 105 7.88 4.04 -3.95
N ALA A 106 7.13 3.23 -4.70
CA ALA A 106 6.07 2.37 -4.17
C ALA A 106 6.63 1.32 -3.18
N GLU A 107 7.76 0.70 -3.51
CA GLU A 107 8.45 -0.25 -2.62
C GLU A 107 8.90 0.42 -1.31
N GLU A 108 9.44 1.64 -1.37
CA GLU A 108 9.84 2.40 -0.18
C GLU A 108 8.63 2.80 0.67
N LEU A 109 7.53 3.23 0.07
CA LEU A 109 6.29 3.53 0.79
C LEU A 109 5.77 2.30 1.56
N VAL A 110 5.77 1.14 0.91
CA VAL A 110 5.37 -0.12 1.56
C VAL A 110 6.28 -0.46 2.74
N LYS A 111 7.59 -0.30 2.61
CA LYS A 111 8.55 -0.50 3.72
C LYS A 111 8.28 0.45 4.89
N LEU A 112 7.82 1.66 4.63
CA LEU A 112 7.44 2.65 5.63
C LEU A 112 6.07 2.36 6.29
N GLY A 113 5.36 1.32 5.85
CA GLY A 113 4.10 0.88 6.43
C GLY A 113 2.84 1.44 5.75
N TYR A 114 2.96 2.07 4.58
CA TYR A 114 1.79 2.47 3.80
C TYR A 114 1.10 1.25 3.21
N THR A 115 -0.21 1.15 3.40
CA THR A 115 -1.00 -0.06 3.13
C THR A 115 -1.79 -0.02 1.83
N ASN A 116 -1.93 1.14 1.20
CA ASN A 116 -2.78 1.33 0.03
C ASN A 116 -2.06 2.10 -1.08
N VAL A 117 -0.99 1.50 -1.60
CA VAL A 117 -0.11 2.10 -2.60
C VAL A 117 -0.35 1.46 -3.97
N LYS A 118 -0.55 2.28 -4.99
CA LYS A 118 -0.72 1.86 -6.38
C LYS A 118 0.27 2.60 -7.28
N ASP A 119 1.07 1.84 -8.01
CA ASP A 119 1.99 2.34 -9.03
C ASP A 119 1.30 2.28 -10.39
N PHE A 120 1.11 3.41 -11.06
CA PHE A 120 0.48 3.46 -12.38
C PHE A 120 1.45 3.81 -13.53
N GLY A 121 2.73 3.65 -13.29
CA GLY A 121 3.75 3.69 -14.36
C GLY A 121 4.24 5.08 -14.70
N GLY A 122 4.18 5.46 -15.96
CA GLY A 122 4.83 6.64 -16.47
C GLY A 122 3.90 7.68 -17.09
N ILE A 123 4.27 8.95 -16.92
CA ILE A 123 3.54 10.08 -17.56
C ILE A 123 3.62 10.02 -19.08
N ILE A 124 4.61 9.31 -19.66
CA ILE A 124 4.69 9.11 -21.12
C ILE A 124 3.49 8.34 -21.67
N ASP A 125 2.85 7.51 -20.85
CA ASP A 125 1.67 6.72 -21.22
C ASP A 125 0.36 7.35 -20.69
N TRP A 126 0.45 8.54 -20.07
CA TRP A 126 -0.70 9.25 -19.53
C TRP A 126 -1.43 9.99 -20.64
N GLU A 127 -2.69 9.61 -20.91
CA GLU A 127 -3.51 10.14 -22.01
C GLU A 127 -4.42 11.32 -21.60
N TYR A 128 -4.32 11.75 -20.34
CA TYR A 128 -5.17 12.80 -19.80
C TYR A 128 -4.43 14.11 -19.58
N GLU A 129 -5.10 15.10 -19.03
CA GLU A 129 -4.57 16.43 -18.82
C GLU A 129 -3.33 16.46 -17.91
N ILE A 130 -2.37 17.28 -18.30
CA ILE A 130 -1.23 17.69 -17.48
C ILE A 130 -1.21 19.20 -17.33
N VAL A 131 -0.63 19.68 -16.25
CA VAL A 131 -0.49 21.11 -15.92
C VAL A 131 0.97 21.48 -15.75
N LYS A 132 1.28 22.78 -15.78
CA LYS A 132 2.63 23.33 -15.51
C LYS A 132 2.60 24.22 -14.29
#